data_121ae970ba6d670f17fa65a1d47cf285
#
_entry.id   121ae970ba6d670f17fa65a1d47cf285
#
_cell.length_a   1.000
_cell.length_b   1.000
_cell.length_c   1.000
_cell.angle_alpha   90.00
_cell.angle_beta   90.00
_cell.angle_gamma   90.00
#
_symmetry.space_group_name_H-M   'P 1'
#
loop_
_entity.id
_entity.type
_entity.pdbx_description
1 polymer ?
#
loop_
_entity_poly.entity_id
_entity_poly.type
_entity_poly.pdbx_seq_one_letter_code
_entity_poly.pdbx_strand_id
1 'polypeptide(L)'
;RSYVACQIHVAQVGAAVTAVVPNKNVSKEETEIMLKLISGFGIAEILDESKLNGIIPVTGSSPAMVFMLIDAMANGAAREGFTWEQAIKFSAQAVKGSAEMVLRSGKHPAELQNQVCTPGGITIEMVKRLESFGFRNAVMELCRLVQKIWINRKSSGLKIHLYIFIIIS
;
A
#
# COMPACT_ATOMS: atom_id res chain seq x y z
N ARG A 1 -1.79 25.87 4.42
CA ARG A 1 -0.90 24.83 3.86
C ARG A 1 -1.70 23.56 3.74
N SER A 2 -1.87 23.04 2.51
CA SER A 2 -2.45 21.71 2.29
C SER A 2 -1.35 20.68 2.28
N TYR A 3 -1.63 19.48 2.77
CA TYR A 3 -0.68 18.37 2.79
C TYR A 3 -1.13 17.31 1.79
N VAL A 4 -0.19 16.82 0.99
CA VAL A 4 -0.41 15.70 0.07
C VAL A 4 0.65 14.65 0.36
N ALA A 5 0.25 13.44 0.69
CA ALA A 5 1.14 12.28 0.82
C ALA A 5 0.88 11.31 -0.32
N CYS A 6 1.87 11.10 -1.19
CA CYS A 6 1.75 10.27 -2.40
C CYS A 6 2.83 9.20 -2.46
N GLN A 7 2.51 8.05 -3.01
CA GLN A 7 3.47 6.99 -3.37
C GLN A 7 4.14 7.28 -4.72
N ILE A 8 5.35 7.82 -4.70
CA ILE A 8 6.03 8.28 -5.92
C ILE A 8 6.31 7.14 -6.90
N HIS A 9 6.83 6.01 -6.43
CA HIS A 9 7.25 4.91 -7.31
C HIS A 9 6.09 4.28 -8.08
N VAL A 10 4.97 4.02 -7.42
CA VAL A 10 3.79 3.43 -8.06
C VAL A 10 2.94 4.46 -8.82
N ALA A 11 3.16 5.76 -8.60
CA ALA A 11 2.57 6.82 -9.42
C ALA A 11 3.03 6.78 -10.87
N GLN A 12 4.27 6.30 -11.12
CA GLN A 12 4.82 6.15 -12.47
C GLN A 12 4.02 5.17 -13.35
N VAL A 13 3.28 4.26 -12.71
CA VAL A 13 2.43 3.28 -13.40
C VAL A 13 0.93 3.56 -13.20
N GLY A 14 0.57 4.76 -12.73
CA GLY A 14 -0.82 5.17 -12.52
C GLY A 14 -1.53 4.43 -11.37
N ALA A 15 -0.80 3.87 -10.42
CA ALA A 15 -1.34 3.06 -9.33
C ALA A 15 -1.00 3.61 -7.93
N ALA A 16 -0.83 4.92 -7.81
CA ALA A 16 -0.57 5.56 -6.52
C ALA A 16 -1.80 5.60 -5.61
N VAL A 17 -1.56 5.71 -4.32
CA VAL A 17 -2.54 6.16 -3.34
C VAL A 17 -2.09 7.50 -2.79
N THR A 18 -2.93 8.51 -2.92
CA THR A 18 -2.64 9.87 -2.48
C THR A 18 -3.63 10.32 -1.42
N ALA A 19 -3.12 10.61 -0.23
CA ALA A 19 -3.89 11.23 0.84
C ALA A 19 -3.78 12.76 0.74
N VAL A 20 -4.91 13.44 0.73
CA VAL A 20 -5.01 14.90 0.61
C VAL A 20 -5.62 15.47 1.88
N VAL A 21 -4.94 16.44 2.48
CA VAL A 21 -5.44 17.18 3.65
C VAL A 21 -5.54 18.67 3.26
N PRO A 22 -6.73 19.15 2.82
CA PRO A 22 -6.92 20.55 2.49
C PRO A 22 -6.88 21.41 3.76
N ASN A 23 -6.30 22.60 3.65
CA ASN A 23 -6.36 23.56 4.75
C ASN A 23 -7.64 24.42 4.66
N LYS A 24 -7.89 25.19 5.70
CA LYS A 24 -9.11 26.02 5.85
C LYS A 24 -9.28 27.12 4.78
N ASN A 25 -8.20 27.47 4.06
CA ASN A 25 -8.19 28.56 3.08
C ASN A 25 -8.40 28.03 1.64
N VAL A 26 -8.43 26.72 1.45
CA VAL A 26 -8.66 26.09 0.14
C VAL A 26 -10.15 25.89 -0.04
N SER A 27 -10.70 26.39 -1.16
CA SER A 27 -12.13 26.23 -1.47
C SER A 27 -12.46 24.76 -1.82
N LYS A 28 -13.75 24.47 -1.83
CA LYS A 28 -14.22 23.15 -2.28
C LYS A 28 -13.89 22.90 -3.74
N GLU A 29 -14.07 23.92 -4.60
CA GLU A 29 -13.78 23.85 -6.03
C GLU A 29 -12.29 23.57 -6.29
N GLU A 30 -11.40 24.26 -5.57
CA GLU A 30 -9.95 24.02 -5.66
C GLU A 30 -9.58 22.61 -5.21
N THR A 31 -10.22 22.12 -4.15
CA THR A 31 -10.03 20.75 -3.65
C THR A 31 -10.47 19.72 -4.69
N GLU A 32 -11.62 19.92 -5.34
CA GLU A 32 -12.12 19.02 -6.39
C GLU A 32 -11.21 19.00 -7.63
N ILE A 33 -10.73 20.17 -8.05
CA ILE A 33 -9.76 20.27 -9.16
C ILE A 33 -8.49 19.52 -8.83
N MET A 34 -7.95 19.70 -7.62
CA MET A 34 -6.76 19.02 -7.15
C MET A 34 -6.94 17.50 -7.12
N LEU A 35 -8.05 17.01 -6.56
CA LEU A 35 -8.38 15.58 -6.55
C LEU A 35 -8.45 15.01 -7.96
N LYS A 36 -9.09 15.71 -8.88
CA LYS A 36 -9.20 15.29 -10.29
C LYS A 36 -7.84 15.19 -10.97
N LEU A 37 -6.95 16.13 -10.73
CA LEU A 37 -5.58 16.10 -11.27
C LEU A 37 -4.77 14.94 -10.69
N ILE A 38 -4.83 14.75 -9.38
CA ILE A 38 -4.06 13.70 -8.67
C ILE A 38 -4.60 12.31 -9.01
N SER A 39 -5.91 12.17 -9.21
CA SER A 39 -6.53 10.90 -9.62
C SER A 39 -6.03 10.34 -10.95
N GLY A 40 -5.38 11.18 -11.77
CA GLY A 40 -4.66 10.72 -12.97
C GLY A 40 -3.45 9.81 -12.67
N PHE A 41 -2.95 9.82 -11.44
CA PHE A 41 -1.83 9.00 -10.99
C PHE A 41 -2.25 7.79 -10.14
N GLY A 42 -3.54 7.61 -9.87
CA GLY A 42 -4.08 6.55 -9.04
C GLY A 42 -5.29 6.99 -8.23
N ILE A 43 -5.40 6.53 -6.99
CA ILE A 43 -6.51 6.87 -6.08
C ILE A 43 -6.13 8.11 -5.25
N ALA A 44 -7.05 9.08 -5.15
CA ALA A 44 -6.90 10.25 -4.29
C ALA A 44 -8.06 10.34 -3.29
N GLU A 45 -7.75 10.47 -2.01
CA GLU A 45 -8.73 10.53 -0.91
C GLU A 45 -8.46 11.71 0.02
N ILE A 46 -9.53 12.38 0.45
CA ILE A 46 -9.45 13.43 1.48
C ILE A 46 -9.38 12.77 2.85
N LEU A 47 -8.42 13.17 3.65
CA LEU A 47 -8.28 12.73 5.03
C LEU A 47 -8.24 13.90 6.00
N ASP A 48 -8.66 13.62 7.24
CA ASP A 48 -8.37 14.50 8.36
C ASP A 48 -6.87 14.51 8.67
N GLU A 49 -6.33 15.67 9.04
CA GLU A 49 -4.91 15.82 9.38
C GLU A 49 -4.47 14.86 10.51
N SER A 50 -5.36 14.56 11.44
CA SER A 50 -5.12 13.61 12.53
C SER A 50 -4.80 12.19 12.07
N LYS A 51 -5.31 11.79 10.89
CA LYS A 51 -5.11 10.45 10.30
C LYS A 51 -3.87 10.35 9.42
N LEU A 52 -3.28 11.49 9.03
CA LEU A 52 -2.17 11.54 8.08
C LEU A 52 -0.97 10.68 8.52
N ASN A 53 -0.60 10.75 9.80
CA ASN A 53 0.53 9.96 10.32
C ASN A 53 0.26 8.44 10.30
N GLY A 54 -1.00 8.04 10.43
CA GLY A 54 -1.40 6.63 10.43
C GLY A 54 -1.42 5.99 9.05
N ILE A 55 -1.67 6.78 7.99
CA ILE A 55 -1.75 6.25 6.63
C ILE A 55 -0.38 6.12 5.95
N ILE A 56 0.63 6.85 6.39
CA ILE A 56 1.97 6.86 5.78
C ILE A 56 2.60 5.46 5.66
N PRO A 57 2.55 4.58 6.66
CA PRO A 57 3.07 3.22 6.51
C PRO A 57 2.45 2.48 5.33
N VAL A 58 1.15 2.67 5.13
CA VAL A 58 0.38 2.01 4.05
C VAL A 58 0.63 2.67 2.70
N THR A 59 0.69 4.00 2.63
CA THR A 59 0.82 4.72 1.36
C THR A 59 2.26 4.96 0.93
N GLY A 60 3.20 5.03 1.88
CA GLY A 60 4.58 5.41 1.55
C GLY A 60 5.57 4.25 1.59
N SER A 61 5.45 3.37 2.57
CA SER A 61 6.46 2.32 2.82
C SER A 61 6.02 0.93 2.34
N SER A 62 4.72 0.70 2.18
CA SER A 62 4.19 -0.60 1.77
C SER A 62 4.72 -1.14 0.44
N PRO A 63 5.08 -0.33 -0.58
CA PRO A 63 5.63 -0.87 -1.82
C PRO A 63 6.87 -1.74 -1.60
N ALA A 64 7.75 -1.36 -0.66
CA ALA A 64 8.93 -2.15 -0.33
C ALA A 64 8.57 -3.55 0.19
N MET A 65 7.57 -3.64 1.08
CA MET A 65 7.06 -4.91 1.60
C MET A 65 6.42 -5.75 0.49
N VAL A 66 5.65 -5.12 -0.40
CA VAL A 66 5.00 -5.82 -1.53
C VAL A 66 6.05 -6.33 -2.51
N PHE A 67 7.13 -5.59 -2.79
CA PHE A 67 8.23 -6.07 -3.62
C PHE A 67 8.94 -7.26 -2.98
N MET A 68 9.16 -7.25 -1.66
CA MET A 68 9.70 -8.40 -0.94
C MET A 68 8.78 -9.64 -1.03
N LEU A 69 7.47 -9.44 -0.95
CA LEU A 69 6.49 -10.52 -1.11
C LEU A 69 6.57 -11.12 -2.52
N ILE A 70 6.58 -10.28 -3.55
CA ILE A 70 6.67 -10.71 -4.95
C ILE A 70 7.98 -11.49 -5.18
N ASP A 71 9.10 -10.98 -4.66
CA ASP A 71 10.41 -11.63 -4.74
C ASP A 71 10.39 -13.00 -4.05
N ALA A 72 9.86 -13.09 -2.84
CA ALA A 72 9.74 -14.37 -2.11
C ALA A 72 8.87 -15.40 -2.86
N MET A 73 7.76 -14.95 -3.45
CA MET A 73 6.91 -15.81 -4.29
C MET A 73 7.66 -16.29 -5.54
N ALA A 74 8.41 -15.37 -6.20
CA ALA A 74 9.22 -15.71 -7.37
C ALA A 74 10.34 -16.70 -7.03
N ASN A 75 11.00 -16.53 -5.88
CA ASN A 75 11.99 -17.48 -5.37
C ASN A 75 11.37 -18.88 -5.17
N GLY A 76 10.15 -18.96 -4.64
CA GLY A 76 9.39 -20.20 -4.51
C GLY A 76 9.16 -20.89 -5.86
N ALA A 77 8.69 -20.14 -6.86
CA ALA A 77 8.46 -20.67 -8.20
C ALA A 77 9.76 -21.07 -8.91
N ALA A 78 10.84 -20.31 -8.74
CA ALA A 78 12.15 -20.64 -9.31
C ALA A 78 12.69 -21.97 -8.77
N ARG A 79 12.46 -22.30 -7.50
CA ARG A 79 12.80 -23.61 -6.91
C ARG A 79 12.09 -24.78 -7.59
N GLU A 80 10.90 -24.53 -8.15
CA GLU A 80 10.10 -25.52 -8.88
C GLU A 80 10.44 -25.56 -10.39
N GLY A 81 11.53 -24.87 -10.81
CA GLY A 81 12.06 -24.94 -12.17
C GLY A 81 11.52 -23.88 -13.14
N PHE A 82 10.75 -22.88 -12.68
CA PHE A 82 10.36 -21.75 -13.53
C PHE A 82 11.55 -20.85 -13.81
N THR A 83 11.60 -20.24 -15.00
CA THR A 83 12.57 -19.18 -15.26
C THR A 83 12.28 -17.98 -14.37
N TRP A 84 13.30 -17.17 -14.06
CA TRP A 84 13.13 -15.95 -13.27
C TRP A 84 12.09 -14.99 -13.88
N GLU A 85 12.11 -14.85 -15.19
CA GLU A 85 11.14 -14.01 -15.91
C GLU A 85 9.70 -14.48 -15.68
N GLN A 86 9.44 -15.78 -15.82
CA GLN A 86 8.12 -16.38 -15.58
C GLN A 86 7.72 -16.23 -14.11
N ALA A 87 8.62 -16.56 -13.18
CA ALA A 87 8.39 -16.52 -11.76
C ALA A 87 8.00 -15.11 -11.27
N ILE A 88 8.75 -14.10 -11.68
CA ILE A 88 8.47 -12.69 -11.35
C ILE A 88 7.14 -12.23 -11.95
N LYS A 89 6.91 -12.52 -13.24
CA LYS A 89 5.70 -12.14 -13.94
C LYS A 89 4.43 -12.72 -13.31
N PHE A 90 4.44 -14.00 -12.98
CA PHE A 90 3.30 -14.68 -12.36
C PHE A 90 3.06 -14.18 -10.93
N SER A 91 4.12 -14.02 -10.15
CA SER A 91 4.02 -13.50 -8.77
C SER A 91 3.47 -12.07 -8.73
N ALA A 92 3.99 -11.19 -9.58
CA ALA A 92 3.52 -9.81 -9.67
C ALA A 92 2.05 -9.74 -10.13
N GLN A 93 1.66 -10.54 -11.13
CA GLN A 93 0.29 -10.58 -11.61
C GLN A 93 -0.68 -11.16 -10.56
N ALA A 94 -0.27 -12.15 -9.78
CA ALA A 94 -1.08 -12.71 -8.70
C ALA A 94 -1.36 -11.67 -7.60
N VAL A 95 -0.34 -10.92 -7.19
CA VAL A 95 -0.49 -9.84 -6.20
C VAL A 95 -1.39 -8.73 -6.74
N LYS A 96 -1.17 -8.29 -7.99
CA LYS A 96 -2.01 -7.29 -8.66
C LYS A 96 -3.48 -7.74 -8.72
N GLY A 97 -3.74 -8.98 -9.15
CA GLY A 97 -5.10 -9.51 -9.26
C GLY A 97 -5.81 -9.60 -7.91
N SER A 98 -5.09 -9.97 -6.86
CA SER A 98 -5.64 -10.03 -5.50
C SER A 98 -6.01 -8.63 -4.98
N ALA A 99 -5.15 -7.63 -5.19
CA ALA A 99 -5.43 -6.24 -4.83
C ALA A 99 -6.62 -5.68 -5.61
N GLU A 100 -6.67 -5.92 -6.92
CA GLU A 100 -7.75 -5.49 -7.79
C GLU A 100 -9.09 -6.11 -7.37
N MET A 101 -9.08 -7.38 -6.95
CA MET A 101 -10.28 -8.06 -6.45
C MET A 101 -10.84 -7.40 -5.20
N VAL A 102 -9.98 -6.97 -4.26
CA VAL A 102 -10.40 -6.22 -3.07
C VAL A 102 -11.04 -4.89 -3.48
N LEU A 103 -10.37 -4.12 -4.34
CA LEU A 103 -10.83 -2.79 -4.76
C LEU A 103 -12.16 -2.84 -5.51
N ARG A 104 -12.34 -3.79 -6.43
CA ARG A 104 -13.55 -3.89 -7.26
C ARG A 104 -14.72 -4.54 -6.57
N SER A 105 -14.49 -5.53 -5.73
CA SER A 105 -15.59 -6.25 -5.08
C SER A 105 -16.16 -5.49 -3.88
N GLY A 106 -15.37 -4.60 -3.27
CA GLY A 106 -15.70 -3.96 -1.99
C GLY A 106 -15.79 -4.92 -0.81
N LYS A 107 -15.43 -6.19 -1.01
CA LYS A 107 -15.47 -7.21 0.03
C LYS A 107 -14.32 -7.10 1.00
N HIS A 108 -14.55 -7.49 2.24
CA HIS A 108 -13.47 -7.56 3.21
C HIS A 108 -12.41 -8.60 2.78
N PRO A 109 -11.09 -8.29 2.89
CA PRO A 109 -10.03 -9.22 2.47
C PRO A 109 -10.12 -10.61 3.09
N ALA A 110 -10.58 -10.74 4.34
CA ALA A 110 -10.77 -12.04 4.99
C ALA A 110 -11.91 -12.86 4.33
N GLU A 111 -12.95 -12.21 3.82
CA GLU A 111 -14.01 -12.90 3.06
C GLU A 111 -13.45 -13.47 1.76
N LEU A 112 -12.67 -12.67 1.02
CA LEU A 112 -12.02 -13.11 -0.21
C LEU A 112 -11.02 -14.24 0.06
N GLN A 113 -10.24 -14.15 1.14
CA GLN A 113 -9.38 -15.24 1.59
C GLN A 113 -10.16 -16.54 1.83
N ASN A 114 -11.30 -16.47 2.53
CA ASN A 114 -12.13 -17.64 2.80
C ASN A 114 -12.70 -18.27 1.52
N GLN A 115 -13.02 -17.47 0.51
CA GLN A 115 -13.49 -17.98 -0.78
C GLN A 115 -12.44 -18.80 -1.53
N VAL A 116 -11.15 -18.51 -1.32
CA VAL A 116 -10.03 -19.25 -1.91
C VAL A 116 -9.64 -20.47 -1.06
N CYS A 117 -9.96 -20.46 0.23
CA CYS A 117 -9.65 -21.53 1.17
C CYS A 117 -10.76 -22.59 1.20
N THR A 118 -10.71 -23.55 0.29
CA THR A 118 -11.63 -24.68 0.31
C THR A 118 -11.34 -25.62 1.48
N PRO A 119 -12.37 -26.28 2.06
CA PRO A 119 -12.19 -27.26 3.13
C PRO A 119 -11.25 -28.40 2.69
N GLY A 120 -10.22 -28.66 3.48
CA GLY A 120 -9.19 -29.68 3.17
C GLY A 120 -8.25 -29.32 2.02
N GLY A 121 -8.36 -28.12 1.45
CA GLY A 121 -7.55 -27.68 0.31
C GLY A 121 -6.13 -27.23 0.71
N ILE A 122 -5.26 -27.06 -0.28
CA ILE A 122 -3.87 -26.62 -0.10
C ILE A 122 -3.80 -25.19 0.43
N THR A 123 -4.74 -24.34 0.01
CA THR A 123 -4.72 -22.91 0.36
C THR A 123 -4.90 -22.66 1.86
N ILE A 124 -5.76 -23.44 2.53
CA ILE A 124 -5.95 -23.28 3.98
C ILE A 124 -4.70 -23.70 4.77
N GLU A 125 -3.97 -24.74 4.31
CA GLU A 125 -2.69 -25.14 4.93
C GLU A 125 -1.61 -24.07 4.72
N MET A 126 -1.57 -23.42 3.55
CA MET A 126 -0.68 -22.27 3.31
C MET A 126 -0.99 -21.12 4.29
N VAL A 127 -2.26 -20.76 4.45
CA VAL A 127 -2.67 -19.69 5.38
C VAL A 127 -2.26 -20.05 6.81
N LYS A 128 -2.56 -21.26 7.27
CA LYS A 128 -2.15 -21.76 8.58
C LYS A 128 -0.64 -21.66 8.79
N ARG A 129 0.14 -21.98 7.75
CA ARG A 129 1.60 -21.88 7.83
C ARG A 129 2.08 -20.44 7.94
N LEU A 130 1.52 -19.52 7.17
CA LEU A 130 1.82 -18.08 7.28
C LEU A 130 1.48 -17.53 8.66
N GLU A 131 0.33 -17.91 9.23
CA GLU A 131 -0.06 -17.53 10.60
C GLU A 131 0.93 -18.08 11.64
N SER A 132 1.41 -19.32 11.48
CA SER A 132 2.40 -19.90 12.41
C SER A 132 3.75 -19.16 12.39
N PHE A 133 4.08 -18.46 11.30
CA PHE A 133 5.24 -17.57 11.20
C PHE A 133 4.93 -16.13 11.63
N GLY A 134 3.72 -15.84 12.08
CA GLY A 134 3.33 -14.52 12.56
C GLY A 134 3.20 -13.48 11.44
N PHE A 135 2.84 -13.87 10.23
CA PHE A 135 2.76 -12.99 9.06
C PHE A 135 1.93 -11.73 9.32
N ARG A 136 0.71 -11.86 9.84
CA ARG A 136 -0.14 -10.69 10.13
C ARG A 136 0.49 -9.78 11.18
N ASN A 137 1.04 -10.37 12.25
CA ASN A 137 1.69 -9.60 13.30
C ASN A 137 2.90 -8.84 12.76
N ALA A 138 3.72 -9.48 11.91
CA ALA A 138 4.87 -8.82 11.29
C ALA A 138 4.46 -7.59 10.47
N VAL A 139 3.41 -7.71 9.64
CA VAL A 139 2.89 -6.59 8.84
C VAL A 139 2.35 -5.45 9.73
N MET A 140 1.56 -5.76 10.76
CA MET A 140 1.02 -4.76 11.67
C MET A 140 2.13 -4.04 12.46
N GLU A 141 3.14 -4.77 12.94
CA GLU A 141 4.27 -4.18 13.66
C GLU A 141 5.16 -3.31 12.76
N LEU A 142 5.35 -3.68 11.49
CA LEU A 142 6.03 -2.81 10.52
C LEU A 142 5.29 -1.49 10.32
N CYS A 143 3.96 -1.51 10.19
CA CYS A 143 3.17 -0.30 10.08
C CYS A 143 3.33 0.59 11.34
N ARG A 144 3.28 0.00 12.53
CA ARG A 144 3.49 0.72 13.79
C ARG A 144 4.90 1.31 13.90
N LEU A 145 5.92 0.56 13.52
CA LEU A 145 7.31 1.01 13.53
C LEU A 145 7.53 2.20 12.60
N VAL A 146 7.06 2.11 11.35
CA VAL A 146 7.19 3.19 10.37
C VAL A 146 6.49 4.46 10.83
N GLN A 147 5.27 4.33 11.38
CA GLN A 147 4.54 5.46 11.97
C GLN A 147 5.36 6.13 13.08
N LYS A 148 5.93 5.35 13.99
CA LYS A 148 6.73 5.86 15.13
C LYS A 148 7.99 6.59 14.63
N ILE A 149 8.70 6.01 13.67
CA ILE A 149 9.88 6.64 13.06
C ILE A 149 9.49 7.94 12.36
N TRP A 150 8.37 7.95 11.64
CA TRP A 150 7.85 9.13 10.98
C TRP A 150 7.58 10.27 11.94
N ILE A 151 6.84 10.01 13.01
CA ILE A 151 6.49 11.01 14.03
C ILE A 151 7.76 11.59 14.65
N ASN A 152 8.74 10.76 15.03
CA ASN A 152 9.99 11.18 15.62
C ASN A 152 10.81 12.07 14.67
N ARG A 153 10.88 11.71 13.37
CA ARG A 153 11.60 12.50 12.37
C ARG A 153 10.92 13.86 12.11
N LYS A 154 9.58 13.89 12.08
CA LYS A 154 8.82 15.14 11.95
C LYS A 154 9.12 16.08 13.12
N SER A 155 9.22 15.57 14.34
CA SER A 155 9.51 16.34 15.55
C SER A 155 10.95 16.87 15.58
N SER A 156 11.91 16.17 14.97
CA SER A 156 13.33 16.58 14.93
C SER A 156 13.67 17.58 13.80
N GLY A 157 12.68 18.03 13.02
CA GLY A 157 12.89 18.98 11.91
C GLY A 157 13.66 18.42 10.71
N LEU A 158 13.92 17.12 10.66
CA LEU A 158 14.61 16.48 9.56
C LEU A 158 13.75 16.55 8.29
N LYS A 159 14.27 17.15 7.21
CA LYS A 159 13.61 17.16 5.90
C LYS A 159 13.53 15.73 5.37
N ILE A 160 12.33 15.18 5.31
CA ILE A 160 12.09 13.82 4.81
C ILE A 160 11.94 13.91 3.30
N HIS A 161 12.97 13.54 2.55
CA HIS A 161 12.98 13.59 1.08
C HIS A 161 12.19 12.45 0.40
N LEU A 162 11.54 11.56 1.17
CA LEU A 162 10.92 10.35 0.62
C LEU A 162 9.45 10.52 0.22
N TYR A 163 8.83 11.66 0.54
CA TYR A 163 7.42 11.93 0.23
C TYR A 163 7.33 13.31 -0.40
N ILE A 164 6.72 13.40 -1.57
CA ILE A 164 6.36 14.70 -2.11
C ILE A 164 5.25 15.25 -1.22
N PHE A 165 5.63 16.09 -0.23
CA PHE A 165 4.71 17.03 0.33
C PHE A 165 4.62 18.20 -0.66
N ILE A 166 3.64 18.17 -1.54
CA ILE A 166 3.30 19.36 -2.30
C ILE A 166 2.58 20.28 -1.33
N ILE A 167 3.33 21.26 -0.82
CA ILE A 167 2.73 22.39 -0.09
C ILE A 167 2.24 23.34 -1.15
N ILE A 168 0.94 23.33 -1.42
CA ILE A 168 0.28 24.35 -2.23
C ILE A 168 -0.02 25.49 -1.28
N SER A 169 0.72 26.57 -1.41
CA SER A 169 0.52 27.83 -0.68
C SER A 169 -0.52 28.68 -1.38
#